data_8e5ec828d05345da964276ad945d8c1d
#
_entry.id   8e5ec828d05345da964276ad945d8c1d
#
_cell.length_a   1.000
_cell.length_b   1.000
_cell.length_c   1.000
_cell.angle_alpha   90.00
_cell.angle_beta   90.00
_cell.angle_gamma   90.00
#
_symmetry.space_group_name_H-M   'P 1'
#
loop_
_entity.id
_entity.type
_entity.pdbx_description
1 polymer ?
#
loop_
_entity_poly.entity_id
_entity_poly.type
_entity_poly.pdbx_seq_one_letter_code
_entity_poly.pdbx_strand_id
1 'polypeptide(L)'
;TWVQHRTNKRHLPNIDGQSGKAFATSGWRVIKDRDSLLIEPIQKVVKPLLEIKEYPYTPDFMIPRDRATACFDADKLKHPLSLRLCRQGDRFVPFGMRGRKKVSDYLTDRKFSLLHKERQWVLCCGDDIIWLVGERADNRFRIDEKTRKVLVISTTDR
;
A
#
# COMPACT_ATOMS: atom_id res chain seq x y z
N THR A 1 -27.77 -2.82 6.50
CA THR A 1 -27.55 -4.09 7.14
C THR A 1 -27.34 -5.17 6.10
N TRP A 2 -26.19 -5.75 6.14
CA TRP A 2 -25.66 -6.69 5.15
C TRP A 2 -26.51 -7.96 4.96
N VAL A 3 -27.30 -8.33 5.95
CA VAL A 3 -28.06 -9.60 6.00
C VAL A 3 -29.28 -9.60 5.08
N GLN A 4 -29.79 -8.45 4.72
CA GLN A 4 -31.08 -8.38 4.04
C GLN A 4 -30.99 -8.28 2.52
N HIS A 5 -29.80 -8.13 2.00
CA HIS A 5 -29.63 -8.33 0.57
C HIS A 5 -29.57 -9.83 0.28
N ARG A 6 -30.69 -10.47 0.34
CA ARG A 6 -30.88 -11.78 -0.25
C ARG A 6 -30.61 -11.64 -1.74
N THR A 7 -29.36 -11.56 -2.07
CA THR A 7 -28.95 -11.70 -3.45
C THR A 7 -29.52 -13.02 -3.93
N ASN A 8 -30.25 -12.92 -4.97
CA ASN A 8 -30.88 -14.03 -5.65
C ASN A 8 -29.82 -15.14 -5.82
N LYS A 9 -29.93 -16.21 -5.06
CA LYS A 9 -29.00 -17.36 -5.10
C LYS A 9 -28.82 -17.94 -6.51
N ARG A 10 -29.66 -17.55 -7.43
CA ARG A 10 -29.63 -18.00 -8.84
C ARG A 10 -28.51 -17.40 -9.65
N HIS A 11 -27.82 -16.36 -9.15
CA HIS A 11 -26.77 -15.66 -9.87
C HIS A 11 -25.41 -15.67 -9.16
N LEU A 12 -25.27 -16.45 -8.08
CA LEU A 12 -23.95 -16.64 -7.45
C LEU A 12 -23.15 -17.60 -8.34
N PRO A 13 -22.10 -17.11 -8.96
CA PRO A 13 -21.20 -18.00 -9.71
C PRO A 13 -20.56 -19.00 -8.74
N ASN A 14 -20.13 -20.13 -9.29
CA ASN A 14 -19.43 -21.15 -8.51
C ASN A 14 -18.22 -20.52 -7.80
N ILE A 15 -18.31 -20.43 -6.48
CA ILE A 15 -17.27 -19.88 -5.62
C ILE A 15 -16.27 -20.94 -5.15
N ASP A 16 -16.41 -22.16 -5.60
CA ASP A 16 -15.41 -23.20 -5.41
C ASP A 16 -14.19 -22.87 -6.28
N GLY A 17 -13.12 -22.42 -5.68
CA GLY A 17 -11.95 -22.04 -6.42
C GLY A 17 -10.90 -21.33 -5.57
N GLN A 18 -9.87 -20.86 -6.24
CA GLN A 18 -8.76 -20.18 -5.60
C GLN A 18 -9.19 -18.87 -4.91
N SER A 19 -8.54 -18.54 -3.80
CA SER A 19 -8.65 -17.22 -3.17
C SER A 19 -8.35 -16.12 -4.20
N GLY A 20 -9.06 -15.03 -4.10
CA GLY A 20 -8.89 -13.89 -5.01
C GLY A 20 -9.89 -13.83 -6.16
N LYS A 21 -10.71 -14.87 -6.37
CA LYS A 21 -11.83 -14.76 -7.31
C LYS A 21 -12.82 -13.71 -6.82
N ALA A 22 -13.11 -12.77 -7.69
CA ALA A 22 -14.05 -11.70 -7.40
C ALA A 22 -15.21 -11.73 -8.40
N PHE A 23 -16.40 -11.45 -7.91
CA PHE A 23 -17.62 -11.34 -8.72
C PHE A 23 -18.29 -10.02 -8.36
N ALA A 24 -18.68 -9.27 -9.38
CA ALA A 24 -19.38 -8.02 -9.19
C ALA A 24 -20.84 -8.16 -9.57
N THR A 25 -21.72 -7.67 -8.73
CA THR A 25 -23.13 -7.42 -9.04
C THR A 25 -23.37 -5.91 -8.93
N SER A 26 -24.56 -5.46 -9.29
CA SER A 26 -24.94 -4.06 -9.19
C SER A 26 -24.68 -3.50 -7.79
N GLY A 27 -23.61 -2.71 -7.64
CA GLY A 27 -23.25 -2.01 -6.42
C GLY A 27 -22.46 -2.82 -5.38
N TRP A 28 -22.21 -4.11 -5.59
CA TRP A 28 -21.53 -4.97 -4.63
C TRP A 28 -20.50 -5.87 -5.30
N ARG A 29 -19.44 -6.17 -4.56
CA ARG A 29 -18.39 -7.10 -4.96
C ARG A 29 -18.25 -8.20 -3.91
N VAL A 30 -18.19 -9.44 -4.38
CA VAL A 30 -17.94 -10.62 -3.55
C VAL A 30 -16.57 -11.17 -3.90
N ILE A 31 -15.72 -11.34 -2.90
CA ILE A 31 -14.36 -11.87 -3.07
C ILE A 31 -14.21 -13.08 -2.17
N LYS A 32 -13.68 -14.16 -2.74
CA LYS A 32 -13.26 -15.31 -1.94
C LYS A 32 -11.89 -15.03 -1.34
N ASP A 33 -11.79 -15.03 -0.01
CA ASP A 33 -10.55 -14.88 0.73
C ASP A 33 -10.37 -16.05 1.68
N ARG A 34 -9.46 -16.96 1.34
CA ARG A 34 -9.20 -18.18 2.13
C ARG A 34 -10.50 -18.98 2.34
N ASP A 35 -10.94 -19.09 3.59
CA ASP A 35 -12.15 -19.84 3.97
C ASP A 35 -13.38 -18.93 4.16
N SER A 36 -13.28 -17.67 3.76
CA SER A 36 -14.35 -16.70 3.93
C SER A 36 -14.72 -16.01 2.62
N LEU A 37 -15.92 -15.49 2.57
CA LEU A 37 -16.39 -14.61 1.52
C LEU A 37 -16.45 -13.19 2.06
N LEU A 38 -15.80 -12.28 1.37
CA LEU A 38 -15.85 -10.85 1.66
C LEU A 38 -16.89 -10.22 0.73
N ILE A 39 -17.85 -9.55 1.30
CA ILE A 39 -18.86 -8.81 0.55
C ILE A 39 -18.69 -7.34 0.87
N GLU A 40 -18.46 -6.54 -0.15
CA GLU A 40 -18.31 -5.11 0.04
C GLU A 40 -19.07 -4.31 -1.02
N PRO A 41 -19.54 -3.10 -0.67
CA PRO A 41 -20.01 -2.17 -1.68
C PRO A 41 -18.86 -1.77 -2.60
N ILE A 42 -19.15 -1.60 -3.87
CA ILE A 42 -18.17 -1.07 -4.81
C ILE A 42 -17.96 0.40 -4.47
N GLN A 43 -16.87 0.69 -3.76
CA GLN A 43 -16.50 2.05 -3.38
C GLN A 43 -15.44 2.58 -4.32
N LYS A 44 -15.54 3.87 -4.61
CA LYS A 44 -14.49 4.57 -5.34
C LYS A 44 -13.24 4.61 -4.48
N VAL A 45 -12.12 4.14 -5.03
CA VAL A 45 -10.83 4.25 -4.38
C VAL A 45 -10.37 5.71 -4.42
N VAL A 46 -10.17 6.31 -3.25
CA VAL A 46 -9.72 7.70 -3.14
C VAL A 46 -8.21 7.74 -3.05
N LYS A 47 -7.61 8.58 -3.89
CA LYS A 47 -6.17 8.81 -3.89
C LYS A 47 -5.79 9.59 -2.64
N PRO A 48 -4.80 9.13 -1.83
CA PRO A 48 -4.39 9.85 -0.64
C PRO A 48 -3.71 11.17 -1.00
N LEU A 49 -3.88 12.15 -0.12
CA LEU A 49 -3.16 13.40 -0.20
C LEU A 49 -1.82 13.25 0.51
N LEU A 50 -0.75 13.62 -0.19
CA LEU A 50 0.59 13.59 0.36
C LEU A 50 1.11 15.01 0.57
N GLU A 51 1.66 15.25 1.75
CA GLU A 51 2.42 16.45 2.06
C GLU A 51 3.90 16.11 1.96
N ILE A 52 4.66 16.92 1.21
CA ILE A 52 6.08 16.71 0.99
C ILE A 52 6.83 17.93 1.51
N LYS A 53 7.78 17.71 2.42
CA LYS A 53 8.65 18.75 2.99
C LYS A 53 10.10 18.31 2.90
N GLU A 54 10.98 19.26 2.58
CA GLU A 54 12.41 19.04 2.54
C GLU A 54 13.08 19.78 3.70
N TYR A 55 14.01 19.11 4.37
CA TYR A 55 14.78 19.67 5.47
C TYR A 55 16.27 19.37 5.28
N PRO A 56 17.16 20.29 5.74
CA PRO A 56 18.56 19.91 5.88
C PRO A 56 18.69 18.81 6.95
N TYR A 57 19.51 17.81 6.68
CA TYR A 57 19.78 16.77 7.67
C TYR A 57 20.82 17.26 8.68
N THR A 58 20.41 17.30 9.93
CA THR A 58 21.26 17.68 11.06
C THR A 58 21.25 16.55 12.10
N PRO A 59 22.27 16.48 12.98
CA PRO A 59 22.29 15.48 14.05
C PRO A 59 21.05 15.53 14.96
N ASP A 60 20.39 16.68 15.03
CA ASP A 60 19.19 16.89 15.85
C ASP A 60 17.91 16.50 15.14
N PHE A 61 17.99 16.09 13.86
CA PHE A 61 16.79 15.71 13.12
C PHE A 61 16.15 14.45 13.71
N MET A 62 14.90 14.57 14.12
CA MET A 62 14.15 13.46 14.67
C MET A 62 13.33 12.80 13.56
N ILE A 63 13.61 11.54 13.28
CA ILE A 63 12.88 10.75 12.30
C ILE A 63 11.55 10.33 12.91
N PRO A 64 10.39 10.74 12.36
CA PRO A 64 9.10 10.25 12.80
C PRO A 64 9.00 8.72 12.69
N ARG A 65 8.39 8.09 13.67
CA ARG A 65 8.24 6.64 13.71
C ARG A 65 6.85 6.14 13.37
N ASP A 66 5.92 7.05 13.09
CA ASP A 66 4.60 6.66 12.69
C ASP A 66 4.58 6.15 11.24
N ARG A 67 3.55 5.38 10.90
CA ARG A 67 3.43 4.78 9.57
C ARG A 67 2.87 5.73 8.52
N ALA A 68 2.25 6.82 8.95
CA ALA A 68 1.70 7.83 8.07
C ALA A 68 2.79 8.77 7.51
N THR A 69 4.01 8.67 8.03
CA THR A 69 5.14 9.52 7.63
C THR A 69 6.34 8.67 7.22
N ALA A 70 6.92 9.00 6.08
CA ALA A 70 8.15 8.38 5.60
C ALA A 70 9.22 9.45 5.40
N CYS A 71 10.46 9.10 5.74
CA CYS A 71 11.62 9.96 5.56
C CYS A 71 12.63 9.31 4.63
N PHE A 72 13.13 10.07 3.69
CA PHE A 72 14.06 9.59 2.68
C PHE A 72 15.27 10.52 2.57
N ASP A 73 16.38 9.95 2.14
CA ASP A 73 17.50 10.73 1.66
C ASP A 73 17.11 11.37 0.32
N ALA A 74 16.96 12.68 0.29
CA ALA A 74 16.51 13.41 -0.90
C ALA A 74 17.44 13.19 -2.11
N ASP A 75 18.73 13.02 -1.89
CA ASP A 75 19.71 12.83 -2.96
C ASP A 75 19.63 11.43 -3.60
N LYS A 76 19.01 10.47 -2.93
CA LYS A 76 18.76 9.14 -3.49
C LYS A 76 17.54 9.09 -4.40
N LEU A 77 16.68 10.09 -4.34
CA LEU A 77 15.46 10.18 -5.16
C LEU A 77 15.77 10.95 -6.45
N LYS A 78 16.27 10.23 -7.45
CA LYS A 78 16.78 10.81 -8.70
C LYS A 78 15.75 10.91 -9.83
N HIS A 79 14.55 10.39 -9.61
CA HIS A 79 13.48 10.35 -10.60
C HIS A 79 12.19 10.98 -10.07
N PRO A 80 11.27 11.36 -10.96
CA PRO A 80 10.00 11.91 -10.53
C PRO A 80 9.22 10.96 -9.63
N LEU A 81 8.54 11.52 -8.65
CA LEU A 81 7.65 10.77 -7.75
C LEU A 81 6.29 10.58 -8.40
N SER A 82 5.76 9.39 -8.28
CA SER A 82 4.41 9.07 -8.75
C SER A 82 3.69 8.18 -7.74
N LEU A 83 2.39 8.38 -7.63
CA LEU A 83 1.53 7.65 -6.71
C LEU A 83 0.56 6.78 -7.51
N ARG A 84 0.55 5.49 -7.24
CA ARG A 84 -0.33 4.53 -7.89
C ARG A 84 -0.79 3.44 -6.94
N LEU A 85 -1.81 2.71 -7.32
CA LEU A 85 -2.18 1.50 -6.61
C LEU A 85 -1.15 0.39 -6.84
N CYS A 86 -1.00 -0.45 -5.83
CA CYS A 86 -0.19 -1.66 -5.91
C CYS A 86 -0.67 -2.56 -7.05
N ARG A 87 0.27 -3.17 -7.77
CA ARG A 87 0.02 -4.10 -8.86
C ARG A 87 0.58 -5.48 -8.51
N GLN A 88 0.04 -6.48 -9.15
CA GLN A 88 0.60 -7.83 -9.07
C GLN A 88 2.05 -7.83 -9.55
N GLY A 89 2.92 -8.49 -8.80
CA GLY A 89 4.35 -8.55 -9.10
C GLY A 89 5.19 -7.41 -8.54
N ASP A 90 4.60 -6.39 -7.94
CA ASP A 90 5.34 -5.32 -7.28
C ASP A 90 6.26 -5.85 -6.19
N ARG A 91 7.48 -5.32 -6.16
CA ARG A 91 8.51 -5.69 -5.20
C ARG A 91 9.15 -4.44 -4.62
N PHE A 92 9.61 -4.54 -3.38
CA PHE A 92 10.37 -3.50 -2.72
C PHE A 92 11.34 -4.13 -1.70
N VAL A 93 12.20 -3.32 -1.11
CA VAL A 93 13.08 -3.76 -0.02
C VAL A 93 12.54 -3.14 1.27
N PRO A 94 11.82 -3.89 2.12
CA PRO A 94 11.25 -3.32 3.34
C PRO A 94 12.32 -2.70 4.23
N PHE A 95 12.03 -1.54 4.80
CA PHE A 95 12.95 -0.86 5.71
C PHE A 95 13.45 -1.82 6.81
N GLY A 96 14.76 -1.85 7.02
CA GLY A 96 15.40 -2.77 7.95
C GLY A 96 15.75 -4.15 7.37
N MET A 97 15.37 -4.43 6.13
CA MET A 97 15.69 -5.68 5.43
C MET A 97 16.67 -5.42 4.28
N ARG A 98 17.35 -6.48 3.83
CA ARG A 98 18.34 -6.38 2.75
C ARG A 98 17.83 -6.92 1.41
N GLY A 99 16.88 -7.85 1.44
CA GLY A 99 16.37 -8.51 0.26
C GLY A 99 15.08 -7.91 -0.27
N ARG A 100 14.85 -8.11 -1.56
CA ARG A 100 13.57 -7.75 -2.18
C ARG A 100 12.46 -8.69 -1.71
N LYS A 101 11.31 -8.13 -1.45
CA LYS A 101 10.11 -8.87 -1.07
C LYS A 101 8.95 -8.44 -1.96
N LYS A 102 8.09 -9.38 -2.33
CA LYS A 102 6.84 -9.03 -2.99
C LYS A 102 5.97 -8.21 -2.05
N VAL A 103 5.38 -7.14 -2.56
CA VAL A 103 4.45 -6.31 -1.78
C VAL A 103 3.29 -7.16 -1.27
N SER A 104 2.75 -8.04 -2.11
CA SER A 104 1.66 -8.94 -1.71
C SER A 104 2.03 -9.85 -0.53
N ASP A 105 3.25 -10.38 -0.51
CA ASP A 105 3.73 -11.23 0.59
C ASP A 105 3.93 -10.42 1.88
N TYR A 106 4.48 -9.22 1.75
CA TYR A 106 4.60 -8.31 2.88
C TYR A 106 3.24 -8.00 3.51
N LEU A 107 2.26 -7.66 2.69
CA LEU A 107 0.91 -7.34 3.16
C LEU A 107 0.20 -8.56 3.75
N THR A 108 0.45 -9.76 3.20
CA THR A 108 -0.04 -11.03 3.78
C THR A 108 0.53 -11.25 5.18
N ASP A 109 1.83 -11.04 5.36
CA ASP A 109 2.47 -11.17 6.67
C ASP A 109 1.93 -10.15 7.68
N ARG A 110 1.48 -9.00 7.19
CA ARG A 110 0.80 -7.96 7.98
C ARG A 110 -0.68 -8.27 8.23
N LYS A 111 -1.18 -9.42 7.80
CA LYS A 111 -2.59 -9.84 7.94
C LYS A 111 -3.58 -8.99 7.15
N PHE A 112 -3.14 -8.37 6.06
CA PHE A 112 -4.04 -7.63 5.18
C PHE A 112 -4.95 -8.60 4.42
N SER A 113 -6.24 -8.25 4.34
CA SER A 113 -7.19 -8.95 3.48
C SER A 113 -6.92 -8.62 2.00
N LEU A 114 -7.50 -9.39 1.08
CA LEU A 114 -7.41 -9.11 -0.35
C LEU A 114 -7.91 -7.70 -0.69
N LEU A 115 -8.98 -7.26 -0.03
CA LEU A 115 -9.54 -5.92 -0.20
C LEU A 115 -8.54 -4.83 0.19
N HIS A 116 -7.89 -4.98 1.32
CA HIS A 116 -6.87 -4.04 1.78
C HIS A 116 -5.68 -4.01 0.83
N LYS A 117 -5.24 -5.17 0.32
CA LYS A 117 -4.13 -5.23 -0.64
C LYS A 117 -4.44 -4.49 -1.93
N GLU A 118 -5.65 -4.62 -2.45
CA GLU A 118 -6.07 -3.93 -3.68
C GLU A 118 -6.13 -2.41 -3.52
N ARG A 119 -6.29 -1.94 -2.30
CA ARG A 119 -6.38 -0.51 -1.96
C ARG A 119 -5.06 0.07 -1.49
N GLN A 120 -4.00 -0.72 -1.48
CA GLN A 120 -2.69 -0.25 -1.06
C GLN A 120 -2.09 0.67 -2.11
N TRP A 121 -1.85 1.91 -1.73
CA TRP A 121 -1.14 2.88 -2.55
C TRP A 121 0.37 2.71 -2.36
N VAL A 122 1.10 2.88 -3.46
CA VAL A 122 2.56 2.87 -3.46
C VAL A 122 3.07 4.16 -4.06
N LEU A 123 4.06 4.74 -3.41
CA LEU A 123 4.80 5.88 -3.92
C LEU A 123 6.04 5.38 -4.62
N CYS A 124 6.24 5.82 -5.86
CA CYS A 124 7.35 5.39 -6.71
C CYS A 124 8.27 6.57 -7.00
N CYS A 125 9.56 6.27 -7.11
CA CYS A 125 10.57 7.16 -7.68
C CYS A 125 11.03 6.51 -8.99
N GLY A 126 10.58 7.01 -10.12
CA GLY A 126 10.72 6.29 -11.38
C GLY A 126 10.00 4.94 -11.32
N ASP A 127 10.73 3.87 -11.61
CA ASP A 127 10.20 2.50 -11.57
C ASP A 127 10.30 1.83 -10.19
N ASP A 128 10.98 2.46 -9.25
CA ASP A 128 11.20 1.91 -7.91
C ASP A 128 10.12 2.33 -6.93
N ILE A 129 9.58 1.37 -6.19
CA ILE A 129 8.69 1.66 -5.07
C ILE A 129 9.56 2.14 -3.91
N ILE A 130 9.27 3.33 -3.39
CA ILE A 130 9.97 3.89 -2.24
C ILE A 130 9.16 3.80 -0.95
N TRP A 131 7.85 3.69 -1.04
CA TRP A 131 6.97 3.64 0.12
C TRP A 131 5.66 2.91 -0.17
N LEU A 132 5.33 1.95 0.68
CA LEU A 132 3.95 1.49 0.81
C LEU A 132 3.24 2.49 1.72
N VAL A 133 2.41 3.34 1.12
CA VAL A 133 1.82 4.49 1.81
C VAL A 133 1.04 4.05 3.05
N GLY A 134 1.39 4.62 4.20
CA GLY A 134 0.79 4.25 5.47
C GLY A 134 1.31 2.94 6.07
N GLU A 135 2.27 2.28 5.45
CA GLU A 135 2.79 0.98 5.91
C GLU A 135 4.30 0.95 6.13
N ARG A 136 5.10 0.95 5.08
CA ARG A 136 6.55 0.79 5.20
C ARG A 136 7.29 1.42 4.05
N ALA A 137 8.38 2.12 4.38
CA ALA A 137 9.31 2.67 3.40
C ALA A 137 10.26 1.60 2.85
N ASP A 138 10.85 1.90 1.70
CA ASP A 138 11.89 1.08 1.11
C ASP A 138 13.26 1.41 1.73
N ASN A 139 14.03 0.39 2.02
CA ASN A 139 15.31 0.52 2.70
C ASN A 139 16.40 1.19 1.86
N ARG A 140 16.30 1.11 0.52
CA ARG A 140 17.33 1.65 -0.38
C ARG A 140 17.41 3.16 -0.38
N PHE A 141 16.34 3.83 0.02
CA PHE A 141 16.23 5.29 0.03
C PHE A 141 16.28 5.89 1.43
N ARG A 142 16.70 5.10 2.40
CA ARG A 142 16.76 5.51 3.81
C ARG A 142 17.80 6.59 4.06
N ILE A 143 17.59 7.32 5.12
CA ILE A 143 18.56 8.25 5.70
C ILE A 143 19.75 7.45 6.22
N ASP A 144 20.95 7.90 5.93
CA ASP A 144 22.20 7.36 6.46
C ASP A 144 23.15 8.48 6.88
N GLU A 145 24.35 8.11 7.28
CA GLU A 145 25.37 9.06 7.76
C GLU A 145 25.86 10.05 6.69
N LYS A 146 25.63 9.75 5.41
CA LYS A 146 26.02 10.60 4.28
C LYS A 146 24.89 11.52 3.81
N THR A 147 23.72 11.39 4.39
CA THR A 147 22.54 12.17 4.01
C THR A 147 22.77 13.65 4.32
N ARG A 148 22.47 14.51 3.36
CA ARG A 148 22.53 15.96 3.51
C ARG A 148 21.17 16.62 3.62
N LYS A 149 20.21 16.10 2.89
CA LYS A 149 18.83 16.59 2.84
C LYS A 149 17.86 15.44 3.06
N VAL A 150 16.83 15.72 3.81
CA VAL A 150 15.78 14.76 4.12
C VAL A 150 14.49 15.19 3.45
N LEU A 151 13.85 14.27 2.74
CA LEU A 151 12.51 14.45 2.24
C LEU A 151 11.54 13.73 3.18
N VAL A 152 10.64 14.50 3.77
CA VAL A 152 9.61 13.98 4.67
C VAL A 152 8.29 13.98 3.91
N ILE A 153 7.69 12.81 3.76
CA ILE A 153 6.42 12.64 3.07
C ILE A 153 5.41 12.06 4.04
N SER A 154 4.31 12.75 4.23
CA SER A 154 3.24 12.29 5.11
C SER A 154 1.90 12.21 4.37
N THR A 155 1.06 11.29 4.81
CA THR A 155 -0.31 11.19 4.34
C THR A 155 -1.25 11.66 5.43
N THR A 156 -2.22 12.48 5.05
CA THR A 156 -3.26 12.97 5.96
C THR A 156 -4.48 12.07 5.97
N ASP A 157 -4.63 11.23 4.97
CA ASP A 157 -5.73 10.29 4.86
C ASP A 157 -5.33 8.93 5.45
N ARG A 158 -6.10 8.52 6.42
CA ARG A 158 -5.98 7.21 7.05
C ARG A 158 -6.98 6.23 6.47
#